data_d68412a7e155bd4668b268a165b03953
#
_entry.id   d68412a7e155bd4668b268a165b03953
#
_cell.length_a   1.000
_cell.length_b   1.000
_cell.length_c   1.000
_cell.angle_alpha   90.00
_cell.angle_beta   90.00
_cell.angle_gamma   90.00
#
_symmetry.space_group_name_H-M   'P 1'
#
loop_
_entity.id
_entity.type
_entity.pdbx_description
1 polymer ?
#
loop_
_entity_poly.entity_id
_entity_poly.type
_entity_poly.pdbx_seq_one_letter_code
_entity_poly.pdbx_strand_id
1 'polypeptide(L)'
;SSSLYSSSYYKDNPIAERFVKKFSLSEDDLGHLCNYCRKIDIDFASTPYSVGEVDYLLNECNVPFIKIASMEINNHDFLKYIASKETAIILSTGMSTYDEINEAVDVIIKAGNKNIAVLHCKSIYPLSPDQANLNNIIKLRDILPDIPIGYSDHTSGLEAAVASAALGCPIIEKHFTLDNLKIG
;
A
#
# COMPACT_ATOMS: atom_id res chain seq x y z
N SER A 1 8.35 -21.55 12.03
CA SER A 1 7.57 -20.34 11.76
C SER A 1 8.54 -19.19 11.53
N SER A 2 8.83 -18.90 10.28
CA SER A 2 9.56 -17.71 9.91
C SER A 2 8.63 -16.52 10.18
N SER A 3 9.00 -15.64 11.10
CA SER A 3 8.32 -14.37 11.23
C SER A 3 8.52 -13.62 9.91
N LEU A 4 7.44 -13.28 9.24
CA LEU A 4 7.41 -12.51 8.00
C LEU A 4 8.04 -11.11 8.14
N TYR A 5 8.50 -10.73 9.33
CA TYR A 5 9.17 -9.48 9.60
C TYR A 5 10.67 -9.67 9.71
N SER A 6 11.40 -9.10 8.76
CA SER A 6 12.82 -8.88 8.92
C SER A 6 13.04 -8.05 10.19
N SER A 7 13.65 -8.65 11.19
CA SER A 7 13.96 -8.01 12.48
C SER A 7 14.87 -6.77 12.37
N SER A 8 15.34 -6.45 11.17
CA SER A 8 16.25 -5.34 10.92
C SER A 8 15.60 -3.96 11.10
N TYR A 9 14.33 -3.80 10.76
CA TYR A 9 13.61 -2.52 10.89
C TYR A 9 13.32 -2.11 12.33
N TYR A 10 13.27 -3.08 13.26
CA TYR A 10 12.83 -2.86 14.64
C TYR A 10 13.87 -3.20 15.68
N LYS A 11 15.11 -3.57 15.26
CA LYS A 11 16.21 -4.00 16.16
C LYS A 11 16.47 -3.04 17.32
N ASP A 12 16.23 -1.75 17.09
CA ASP A 12 16.54 -0.71 18.08
C ASP A 12 15.29 -0.13 18.78
N ASN A 13 14.08 -0.69 18.51
CA ASN A 13 12.83 -0.25 19.13
C ASN A 13 12.00 -1.41 19.65
N PRO A 14 12.25 -1.84 20.92
CA PRO A 14 11.54 -2.99 21.53
C PRO A 14 10.02 -2.81 21.62
N ILE A 15 9.54 -1.56 21.69
CA ILE A 15 8.09 -1.27 21.76
C ILE A 15 7.46 -1.53 20.39
N ALA A 16 8.08 -1.03 19.33
CA ALA A 16 7.62 -1.26 17.96
C ALA A 16 7.67 -2.75 17.61
N GLU A 17 8.75 -3.47 17.97
CA GLU A 17 8.87 -4.92 17.77
C GLU A 17 7.75 -5.69 18.46
N ARG A 18 7.46 -5.35 19.73
CA ARG A 18 6.37 -5.99 20.50
C ARG A 18 4.99 -5.71 19.88
N PHE A 19 4.78 -4.49 19.37
CA PHE A 19 3.54 -4.09 18.74
C PHE A 19 3.34 -4.86 17.42
N VAL A 20 4.35 -4.88 16.59
CA VAL A 20 4.33 -5.63 15.32
C VAL A 20 4.07 -7.11 15.57
N LYS A 21 4.81 -7.76 16.47
CA LYS A 21 4.60 -9.18 16.82
C LYS A 21 3.19 -9.48 17.31
N LYS A 22 2.56 -8.54 18.02
CA LYS A 22 1.19 -8.72 18.55
C LYS A 22 0.13 -8.70 17.43
N PHE A 23 0.36 -7.93 16.37
CA PHE A 23 -0.63 -7.71 15.32
C PHE A 23 -0.25 -8.36 13.98
N SER A 24 0.90 -9.03 13.90
CA SER A 24 1.28 -9.81 12.73
C SER A 24 0.34 -10.98 12.51
N LEU A 25 -0.04 -11.17 11.26
CA LEU A 25 -0.76 -12.35 10.81
C LEU A 25 0.24 -13.42 10.36
N SER A 26 -0.06 -14.68 10.64
CA SER A 26 0.69 -15.82 10.10
C SER A 26 0.28 -16.08 8.63
N GLU A 27 1.07 -16.89 7.91
CA GLU A 27 0.69 -17.36 6.57
C GLU A 27 -0.66 -18.13 6.61
N ASP A 28 -0.89 -18.91 7.66
CA ASP A 28 -2.17 -19.62 7.86
C ASP A 28 -3.34 -18.63 8.03
N ASP A 29 -3.16 -17.56 8.82
CA ASP A 29 -4.18 -16.51 8.98
C ASP A 29 -4.48 -15.82 7.65
N LEU A 30 -3.44 -15.47 6.87
CA LEU A 30 -3.60 -14.88 5.55
C LEU A 30 -4.32 -15.84 4.59
N GLY A 31 -3.98 -17.11 4.59
CA GLY A 31 -4.64 -18.16 3.82
C GLY A 31 -6.13 -18.29 4.17
N HIS A 32 -6.45 -18.22 5.48
CA HIS A 32 -7.84 -18.22 5.95
C HIS A 32 -8.62 -16.97 5.46
N LEU A 33 -8.00 -15.79 5.52
CA LEU A 33 -8.61 -14.55 5.03
C LEU A 33 -8.83 -14.58 3.51
N CYS A 34 -7.85 -15.02 2.73
CA CYS A 34 -8.00 -15.21 1.30
C CYS A 34 -9.18 -16.11 0.96
N ASN A 35 -9.28 -17.26 1.62
CA ASN A 35 -10.37 -18.21 1.39
C ASN A 35 -11.73 -17.65 1.81
N TYR A 36 -11.77 -16.85 2.87
CA TYR A 36 -12.99 -16.18 3.32
C TYR A 36 -13.43 -15.14 2.30
N CYS A 37 -12.52 -14.27 1.84
CA CYS A 37 -12.82 -13.27 0.82
C CYS A 37 -13.36 -13.89 -0.47
N ARG A 38 -12.78 -15.00 -0.95
CA ARG A 38 -13.30 -15.75 -2.10
C ARG A 38 -14.73 -16.24 -1.89
N LYS A 39 -15.08 -16.70 -0.66
CA LYS A 39 -16.45 -17.19 -0.35
C LYS A 39 -17.48 -16.09 -0.39
N ILE A 40 -17.11 -14.85 -0.10
CA ILE A 40 -18.04 -13.71 -0.07
C ILE A 40 -17.90 -12.79 -1.30
N ASP A 41 -17.15 -13.25 -2.32
CA ASP A 41 -16.92 -12.54 -3.59
C ASP A 41 -16.33 -11.13 -3.40
N ILE A 42 -15.31 -11.04 -2.55
CA ILE A 42 -14.50 -9.83 -2.34
C ILE A 42 -13.05 -10.15 -2.65
N ASP A 43 -12.39 -9.31 -3.42
CA ASP A 43 -10.96 -9.42 -3.67
C ASP A 43 -10.15 -9.23 -2.38
N PHE A 44 -9.16 -10.09 -2.19
CA PHE A 44 -8.20 -9.97 -1.11
C PHE A 44 -6.90 -9.38 -1.65
N ALA A 45 -6.31 -8.45 -0.92
CA ALA A 45 -4.96 -7.94 -1.18
C ALA A 45 -4.25 -7.63 0.13
N SER A 46 -2.92 -7.60 0.10
CA SER A 46 -2.09 -7.26 1.25
C SER A 46 -0.85 -6.49 0.79
N THR A 47 -0.17 -5.86 1.75
CA THR A 47 1.08 -5.13 1.54
C THR A 47 2.25 -6.01 1.98
N PRO A 48 3.04 -6.56 1.06
CA PRO A 48 4.24 -7.33 1.42
C PRO A 48 5.41 -6.41 1.75
N TYR A 49 6.29 -6.88 2.63
CA TYR A 49 7.55 -6.23 3.01
C TYR A 49 8.77 -7.13 2.73
N SER A 50 8.57 -8.26 2.08
CA SER A 50 9.63 -9.19 1.68
C SER A 50 9.28 -9.92 0.40
N VAL A 51 10.32 -10.44 -0.28
CA VAL A 51 10.17 -11.27 -1.48
C VAL A 51 9.32 -12.50 -1.22
N GLY A 52 9.50 -13.15 -0.07
CA GLY A 52 8.71 -14.33 0.31
C GLY A 52 7.23 -14.03 0.47
N GLU A 53 6.88 -12.85 1.03
CA GLU A 53 5.49 -12.41 1.14
C GLU A 53 4.87 -12.11 -0.22
N VAL A 54 5.63 -11.50 -1.15
CA VAL A 54 5.16 -11.29 -2.53
C VAL A 54 4.81 -12.63 -3.18
N ASP A 55 5.71 -13.61 -3.08
CA ASP A 55 5.50 -14.92 -3.67
C ASP A 55 4.32 -15.65 -3.04
N TYR A 56 4.16 -15.59 -1.72
CA TYR A 56 3.01 -16.16 -1.02
C TYR A 56 1.69 -15.54 -1.48
N LEU A 57 1.61 -14.21 -1.53
CA LEU A 57 0.40 -13.51 -1.96
C LEU A 57 0.00 -13.84 -3.39
N LEU A 58 0.97 -13.97 -4.28
CA LEU A 58 0.70 -14.27 -5.69
C LEU A 58 0.37 -15.77 -5.90
N ASN A 59 1.13 -16.67 -5.31
CA ASN A 59 1.03 -18.11 -5.60
C ASN A 59 -0.06 -18.79 -4.77
N GLU A 60 -0.21 -18.45 -3.49
CA GLU A 60 -1.15 -19.09 -2.57
C GLU A 60 -2.47 -18.31 -2.43
N CYS A 61 -2.38 -16.99 -2.33
CA CYS A 61 -3.57 -16.14 -2.20
C CYS A 61 -4.16 -15.73 -3.56
N ASN A 62 -3.40 -15.77 -4.64
CA ASN A 62 -3.80 -15.35 -5.98
C ASN A 62 -4.43 -13.94 -5.96
N VAL A 63 -3.73 -12.99 -5.33
CA VAL A 63 -4.20 -11.61 -5.19
C VAL A 63 -4.25 -10.91 -6.55
N PRO A 64 -5.24 -10.03 -6.81
CA PRO A 64 -5.37 -9.34 -8.09
C PRO A 64 -4.32 -8.24 -8.30
N PHE A 65 -3.71 -7.75 -7.24
CA PHE A 65 -2.65 -6.73 -7.27
C PHE A 65 -1.77 -6.82 -6.02
N ILE A 66 -0.59 -6.23 -6.12
CA ILE A 66 0.30 -6.02 -4.97
C ILE A 66 0.22 -4.56 -4.54
N LYS A 67 -0.06 -4.33 -3.25
CA LYS A 67 0.03 -3.00 -2.63
C LYS A 67 1.46 -2.76 -2.14
N ILE A 68 2.04 -1.62 -2.50
CA ILE A 68 3.37 -1.19 -2.03
C ILE A 68 3.21 -0.03 -1.05
N ALA A 69 3.74 -0.20 0.15
CA ALA A 69 3.73 0.84 1.18
C ALA A 69 4.64 2.01 0.79
N SER A 70 4.31 3.21 1.27
CA SER A 70 5.10 4.42 1.03
C SER A 70 6.58 4.28 1.44
N MET A 71 6.86 3.54 2.49
CA MET A 71 8.23 3.33 2.98
C MET A 71 9.12 2.49 2.04
N GLU A 72 8.52 1.75 1.12
CA GLU A 72 9.24 0.91 0.15
C GLU A 72 9.55 1.64 -1.17
N ILE A 73 9.15 2.91 -1.31
CA ILE A 73 9.27 3.64 -2.58
C ILE A 73 10.71 3.75 -3.08
N ASN A 74 11.69 3.85 -2.17
CA ASN A 74 13.11 3.92 -2.47
C ASN A 74 13.82 2.54 -2.46
N ASN A 75 13.07 1.46 -2.23
CA ASN A 75 13.59 0.09 -2.27
C ASN A 75 13.54 -0.45 -3.71
N HIS A 76 14.38 0.09 -4.59
CA HIS A 76 14.34 -0.17 -6.03
C HIS A 76 14.49 -1.64 -6.40
N ASP A 77 15.26 -2.42 -5.62
CA ASP A 77 15.40 -3.86 -5.90
C ASP A 77 14.11 -4.61 -5.58
N PHE A 78 13.40 -4.22 -4.53
CA PHE A 78 12.09 -4.77 -4.21
C PHE A 78 11.05 -4.36 -5.26
N LEU A 79 11.05 -3.10 -5.72
CA LEU A 79 10.18 -2.63 -6.80
C LEU A 79 10.41 -3.41 -8.10
N LYS A 80 11.67 -3.64 -8.50
CA LYS A 80 12.01 -4.46 -9.68
C LYS A 80 11.51 -5.89 -9.53
N TYR A 81 11.67 -6.47 -8.33
CA TYR A 81 11.20 -7.82 -8.06
C TYR A 81 9.69 -7.94 -8.24
N ILE A 82 8.92 -7.04 -7.62
CA ILE A 82 7.46 -7.03 -7.77
C ILE A 82 7.06 -6.80 -9.24
N ALA A 83 7.71 -5.85 -9.92
CA ALA A 83 7.44 -5.55 -11.31
C ALA A 83 7.67 -6.77 -12.23
N SER A 84 8.70 -7.60 -11.95
CA SER A 84 8.98 -8.81 -12.71
C SER A 84 7.90 -9.90 -12.61
N LYS A 85 6.95 -9.77 -11.68
CA LYS A 85 5.82 -10.70 -11.53
C LYS A 85 4.64 -10.39 -12.47
N GLU A 86 4.71 -9.31 -13.24
CA GLU A 86 3.68 -8.88 -14.20
C GLU A 86 2.28 -8.67 -13.61
N THR A 87 2.19 -8.55 -12.28
CA THR A 87 0.93 -8.28 -11.56
C THR A 87 0.63 -6.79 -11.52
N ALA A 88 -0.63 -6.41 -11.30
CA ALA A 88 -0.98 -5.02 -11.06
C ALA A 88 -0.34 -4.49 -9.76
N ILE A 89 0.08 -3.23 -9.78
CA ILE A 89 0.77 -2.59 -8.65
C ILE A 89 0.00 -1.35 -8.21
N ILE A 90 -0.23 -1.21 -6.91
CA ILE A 90 -0.74 0.03 -6.30
C ILE A 90 0.34 0.57 -5.37
N LEU A 91 0.96 1.70 -5.74
CA LEU A 91 2.08 2.33 -5.03
C LEU A 91 1.60 3.54 -4.23
N SER A 92 1.79 3.55 -2.92
CA SER A 92 1.58 4.73 -2.07
C SER A 92 2.82 5.61 -2.00
N THR A 93 2.62 6.94 -1.86
CA THR A 93 3.67 7.96 -2.00
C THR A 93 3.85 8.86 -0.77
N GLY A 94 3.39 8.44 0.39
CA GLY A 94 3.61 9.18 1.64
C GLY A 94 5.10 9.34 1.95
N MET A 95 5.49 10.50 2.51
CA MET A 95 6.87 10.84 2.87
C MET A 95 7.85 10.95 1.70
N SER A 96 7.37 10.99 0.45
CA SER A 96 8.22 11.03 -0.73
C SER A 96 8.16 12.37 -1.45
N THR A 97 9.25 12.75 -2.07
CA THR A 97 9.32 13.85 -3.03
C THR A 97 8.77 13.42 -4.40
N TYR A 98 8.46 14.37 -5.27
CA TYR A 98 8.03 14.07 -6.62
C TYR A 98 9.12 13.37 -7.45
N ASP A 99 10.39 13.68 -7.21
CA ASP A 99 11.52 13.04 -7.89
C ASP A 99 11.63 11.57 -7.49
N GLU A 100 11.51 11.25 -6.21
CA GLU A 100 11.49 9.86 -5.72
C GLU A 100 10.30 9.06 -6.28
N ILE A 101 9.13 9.70 -6.38
CA ILE A 101 7.95 9.07 -6.98
C ILE A 101 8.19 8.76 -8.47
N ASN A 102 8.72 9.72 -9.22
CA ASN A 102 9.08 9.51 -10.64
C ASN A 102 10.11 8.40 -10.79
N GLU A 103 11.15 8.39 -9.98
CA GLU A 103 12.18 7.37 -10.01
C GLU A 103 11.61 5.97 -9.73
N ALA A 104 10.74 5.83 -8.72
CA ALA A 104 10.09 4.57 -8.39
C ALA A 104 9.22 4.05 -9.54
N VAL A 105 8.40 4.93 -10.15
CA VAL A 105 7.57 4.59 -11.31
C VAL A 105 8.44 4.18 -12.50
N ASP A 106 9.50 4.92 -12.77
CA ASP A 106 10.49 4.61 -13.82
C ASP A 106 11.14 3.25 -13.61
N VAL A 107 11.51 2.91 -12.39
CA VAL A 107 12.10 1.59 -12.03
C VAL A 107 11.11 0.46 -12.36
N ILE A 108 9.84 0.62 -12.01
CA ILE A 108 8.78 -0.38 -12.27
C ILE A 108 8.56 -0.52 -13.78
N ILE A 109 8.45 0.59 -14.51
CA ILE A 109 8.22 0.59 -15.97
C ILE A 109 9.43 -0.02 -16.71
N LYS A 110 10.66 0.35 -16.35
CA LYS A 110 11.89 -0.20 -16.94
C LYS A 110 12.06 -1.69 -16.65
N ALA A 111 11.51 -2.20 -15.55
CA ALA A 111 11.44 -3.62 -15.25
C ALA A 111 10.36 -4.37 -16.07
N GLY A 112 9.61 -3.68 -16.95
CA GLY A 112 8.65 -4.26 -17.88
C GLY A 112 7.19 -4.18 -17.45
N ASN A 113 6.87 -3.67 -16.26
CA ASN A 113 5.50 -3.60 -15.76
C ASN A 113 4.92 -2.19 -15.94
N LYS A 114 3.85 -2.09 -16.72
CA LYS A 114 3.10 -0.84 -16.94
C LYS A 114 1.75 -0.81 -16.23
N ASN A 115 1.38 -1.92 -15.56
CA ASN A 115 0.11 -2.03 -14.84
C ASN A 115 0.28 -1.50 -13.41
N ILE A 116 0.40 -0.19 -13.29
CA ILE A 116 0.66 0.53 -12.05
C ILE A 116 -0.35 1.65 -11.83
N ALA A 117 -0.79 1.83 -10.60
CA ALA A 117 -1.49 3.02 -10.11
C ALA A 117 -0.72 3.62 -8.93
N VAL A 118 -0.76 4.95 -8.80
CA VAL A 118 -0.09 5.69 -7.74
C VAL A 118 -1.13 6.34 -6.83
N LEU A 119 -0.97 6.22 -5.51
CA LEU A 119 -1.86 6.86 -4.53
C LEU A 119 -1.14 8.04 -3.86
N HIS A 120 -1.72 9.23 -3.99
CA HIS A 120 -1.38 10.32 -3.07
C HIS A 120 -1.72 9.88 -1.64
N CYS A 121 -0.80 10.11 -0.71
CA CYS A 121 -1.02 9.76 0.68
C CYS A 121 -0.18 10.65 1.61
N LYS A 122 -0.58 10.72 2.87
CA LYS A 122 0.17 11.32 3.97
C LYS A 122 0.35 10.27 5.06
N SER A 123 1.59 9.95 5.41
CA SER A 123 1.92 8.94 6.43
C SER A 123 1.76 9.48 7.87
N ILE A 124 0.57 9.99 8.19
CA ILE A 124 0.17 10.48 9.52
C ILE A 124 -1.15 9.80 9.89
N TYR A 125 -1.24 9.24 11.08
CA TYR A 125 -2.35 8.40 11.55
C TYR A 125 -2.83 8.84 12.95
N PRO A 126 -4.04 9.41 13.13
CA PRO A 126 -4.93 9.91 12.09
C PRO A 126 -4.41 11.22 11.48
N LEU A 127 -4.81 11.47 10.24
CA LEU A 127 -4.52 12.72 9.53
C LEU A 127 -5.66 13.73 9.77
N SER A 128 -5.31 15.00 10.06
CA SER A 128 -6.29 16.08 10.07
C SER A 128 -6.73 16.42 8.63
N PRO A 129 -8.04 16.63 8.36
CA PRO A 129 -8.55 16.86 7.00
C PRO A 129 -7.90 18.06 6.28
N ASP A 130 -7.54 19.12 7.00
CA ASP A 130 -6.83 20.28 6.45
C ASP A 130 -5.41 19.96 5.95
N GLN A 131 -4.82 18.89 6.44
CA GLN A 131 -3.50 18.41 6.03
C GLN A 131 -3.52 17.40 4.88
N ALA A 132 -4.71 16.97 4.42
CA ALA A 132 -4.85 15.97 3.35
C ALA A 132 -4.21 16.41 2.01
N ASN A 133 -4.15 17.73 1.77
CA ASN A 133 -3.50 18.35 0.61
C ASN A 133 -3.86 17.69 -0.72
N LEU A 134 -5.16 17.53 -0.99
CA LEU A 134 -5.69 16.84 -2.18
C LEU A 134 -5.25 17.46 -3.51
N ASN A 135 -4.75 18.72 -3.50
CA ASN A 135 -4.15 19.32 -4.69
C ASN A 135 -2.93 18.56 -5.22
N ASN A 136 -2.28 17.74 -4.38
CA ASN A 136 -1.19 16.87 -4.83
C ASN A 136 -1.67 15.79 -5.82
N ILE A 137 -2.94 15.42 -5.80
CA ILE A 137 -3.54 14.51 -6.79
C ILE A 137 -3.44 15.11 -8.19
N ILE A 138 -3.77 16.42 -8.31
CA ILE A 138 -3.68 17.14 -9.58
C ILE A 138 -2.23 17.22 -10.03
N LYS A 139 -1.31 17.60 -9.13
CA LYS A 139 0.13 17.68 -9.44
C LYS A 139 0.71 16.34 -9.86
N LEU A 140 0.31 15.25 -9.22
CA LEU A 140 0.76 13.90 -9.61
C LEU A 140 0.26 13.53 -11.00
N ARG A 141 -0.96 13.91 -11.38
CA ARG A 141 -1.46 13.69 -12.74
C ARG A 141 -0.69 14.47 -13.79
N ASP A 142 -0.27 15.70 -13.46
CA ASP A 142 0.56 16.51 -14.37
C ASP A 142 1.94 15.88 -14.58
N ILE A 143 2.52 15.28 -13.55
CA ILE A 143 3.85 14.65 -13.56
C ILE A 143 3.80 13.24 -14.17
N LEU A 144 2.72 12.50 -13.94
CA LEU A 144 2.51 11.11 -14.35
C LEU A 144 1.24 10.98 -15.21
N PRO A 145 1.19 11.59 -16.41
CA PRO A 145 -0.05 11.71 -17.19
C PRO A 145 -0.64 10.37 -17.63
N ASP A 146 0.19 9.33 -17.77
CA ASP A 146 -0.22 8.01 -18.23
C ASP A 146 -0.53 7.02 -17.06
N ILE A 147 -0.39 7.47 -15.82
CA ILE A 147 -0.57 6.64 -14.63
C ILE A 147 -1.85 7.03 -13.90
N PRO A 148 -2.74 6.09 -13.57
CA PRO A 148 -3.89 6.35 -12.72
C PRO A 148 -3.47 6.87 -11.34
N ILE A 149 -3.99 8.04 -10.93
CA ILE A 149 -3.71 8.65 -9.63
C ILE A 149 -4.92 8.52 -8.72
N GLY A 150 -4.75 7.81 -7.62
CA GLY A 150 -5.73 7.62 -6.57
C GLY A 150 -5.36 8.34 -5.27
N TYR A 151 -6.05 8.00 -4.20
CA TYR A 151 -5.86 8.58 -2.87
C TYR A 151 -5.88 7.50 -1.77
N SER A 152 -4.89 7.52 -0.89
CA SER A 152 -4.85 6.73 0.35
C SER A 152 -5.16 7.65 1.52
N ASP A 153 -6.36 7.49 2.09
CA ASP A 153 -6.96 8.38 3.08
C ASP A 153 -6.71 7.90 4.51
N HIS A 154 -5.99 8.70 5.28
CA HIS A 154 -5.74 8.47 6.71
C HIS A 154 -6.53 9.43 7.62
N THR A 155 -7.49 10.17 7.09
CA THR A 155 -8.38 11.00 7.92
C THR A 155 -9.40 10.14 8.65
N SER A 156 -9.92 10.63 9.80
CA SER A 156 -10.93 9.90 10.57
C SER A 156 -12.33 9.95 9.93
N GLY A 157 -12.63 10.99 9.14
CA GLY A 157 -13.91 11.20 8.47
C GLY A 157 -13.96 10.60 7.06
N LEU A 158 -14.99 10.96 6.30
CA LEU A 158 -15.19 10.56 4.89
C LEU A 158 -14.95 11.71 3.92
N GLU A 159 -14.80 12.93 4.41
CA GLU A 159 -14.79 14.18 3.63
C GLU A 159 -13.66 14.19 2.60
N ALA A 160 -12.45 13.79 3.01
CA ALA A 160 -11.30 13.73 2.11
C ALA A 160 -11.45 12.62 1.04
N ALA A 161 -11.99 11.46 1.41
CA ALA A 161 -12.28 10.38 0.46
C ALA A 161 -13.33 10.82 -0.57
N VAL A 162 -14.44 11.44 -0.14
CA VAL A 162 -15.48 11.96 -1.04
C VAL A 162 -14.93 13.05 -1.94
N ALA A 163 -14.14 13.99 -1.39
CA ALA A 163 -13.51 15.04 -2.18
C ALA A 163 -12.54 14.48 -3.22
N SER A 164 -11.75 13.45 -2.88
CA SER A 164 -10.84 12.80 -3.82
C SER A 164 -11.60 12.08 -4.96
N ALA A 165 -12.76 11.47 -4.65
CA ALA A 165 -13.65 10.91 -5.67
C ALA A 165 -14.17 12.00 -6.62
N ALA A 166 -14.59 13.16 -6.07
CA ALA A 166 -15.02 14.30 -6.87
C ALA A 166 -13.90 14.88 -7.75
N LEU A 167 -12.63 14.76 -7.32
CA LEU A 167 -11.45 15.06 -8.13
C LEU A 167 -11.16 13.97 -9.19
N GLY A 168 -11.97 12.91 -9.28
CA GLY A 168 -11.84 11.86 -10.28
C GLY A 168 -10.79 10.79 -9.93
N CYS A 169 -10.49 10.54 -8.66
CA CYS A 169 -9.62 9.42 -8.27
C CYS A 169 -10.32 8.10 -8.58
N PRO A 170 -9.70 7.21 -9.39
CA PRO A 170 -10.28 5.91 -9.71
C PRO A 170 -10.10 4.90 -8.58
N ILE A 171 -9.17 5.15 -7.64
CA ILE A 171 -8.85 4.27 -6.52
C ILE A 171 -8.84 5.12 -5.23
N ILE A 172 -9.55 4.64 -4.22
CA ILE A 172 -9.53 5.21 -2.87
C ILE A 172 -9.23 4.08 -1.89
N GLU A 173 -8.17 4.24 -1.12
CA GLU A 173 -7.82 3.36 -0.01
C GLU A 173 -8.19 4.05 1.30
N LYS A 174 -8.80 3.32 2.23
CA LYS A 174 -9.19 3.89 3.52
C LYS A 174 -9.18 2.84 4.62
N HIS A 175 -8.76 3.24 5.81
CA HIS A 175 -8.89 2.42 7.02
C HIS A 175 -10.36 2.13 7.33
N PHE A 176 -10.62 0.90 7.75
CA PHE A 176 -11.94 0.42 8.15
C PHE A 176 -11.86 -0.25 9.52
N THR A 177 -12.85 -0.02 10.36
CA THR A 177 -12.98 -0.69 11.66
C THR A 177 -14.45 -0.95 11.99
N LEU A 178 -14.70 -1.97 12.79
CA LEU A 178 -16.03 -2.26 13.38
C LEU A 178 -16.24 -1.52 14.70
N ASP A 179 -15.17 -1.00 15.31
CA ASP A 179 -15.22 -0.32 16.60
C ASP A 179 -14.05 0.67 16.72
N ASN A 180 -14.36 1.97 16.74
CA ASN A 180 -13.38 3.05 16.83
C ASN A 180 -12.63 3.12 18.18
N LEU A 181 -13.06 2.34 19.18
CA LEU A 181 -12.40 2.27 20.49
C LEU A 181 -11.36 1.14 20.56
N LYS A 182 -11.27 0.28 19.55
CA LYS A 182 -10.25 -0.76 19.51
C LYS A 182 -8.86 -0.17 19.27
N ILE A 183 -7.90 -0.68 20.04
CA ILE A 183 -6.48 -0.39 19.87
C ILE A 183 -5.94 -1.27 18.75
N GLY A 184 -5.44 -0.66 17.68
CA GLY A 184 -4.85 -1.35 16.54
C GLY A 184 -4.33 -0.38 15.52
#